data_dc0bae6af43e0db2aec1036e459f2582
#
_entry.id   dc0bae6af43e0db2aec1036e459f2582
#
_cell.length_a   1.000
_cell.length_b   1.000
_cell.length_c   1.000
_cell.angle_alpha   90.00
_cell.angle_beta   90.00
_cell.angle_gamma   90.00
#
_symmetry.space_group_name_H-M   'P 1'
#
loop_
_entity.id
_entity.type
_entity.pdbx_description
1 polymer ?
#
loop_
_entity_poly.entity_id
_entity_poly.type
_entity_poly.pdbx_seq_one_letter_code
_entity_poly.pdbx_strand_id
1 'polypeptide(L)'
;MYKNRHYTADRPKSIRKYEIWYVKDVTLKGNKKCRPVVVCESRKDYVVGYACTSHPILEEDYMYISDNEECGLWRLTYICKKVKVERERCKWKMGELTEEERERFKEYMKRCEV
;
A
#
# COMPACT_ATOMS: atom_id res chain seq x y z
N MET A 1 13.94 -19.61 5.85
CA MET A 1 13.17 -18.36 6.01
C MET A 1 12.10 -18.17 4.94
N TYR A 2 12.47 -18.15 3.69
CA TYR A 2 11.50 -17.98 2.62
C TYR A 2 10.57 -19.15 2.45
N LYS A 3 10.99 -20.31 2.87
CA LYS A 3 10.14 -21.49 2.77
C LYS A 3 8.83 -21.36 3.51
N ASN A 4 8.77 -20.49 4.50
CA ASN A 4 7.52 -20.27 5.20
C ASN A 4 6.45 -19.66 4.32
N ARG A 5 6.84 -18.96 3.29
CA ARG A 5 5.90 -18.35 2.37
C ARG A 5 5.18 -19.37 1.53
N HIS A 6 5.80 -20.49 1.30
CA HIS A 6 5.18 -21.56 0.52
C HIS A 6 3.99 -22.15 1.25
N TYR A 7 4.10 -22.22 2.56
CA TYR A 7 3.04 -22.81 3.36
C TYR A 7 1.83 -21.92 3.49
N THR A 8 1.99 -20.64 3.25
CA THR A 8 0.88 -19.71 3.36
C THR A 8 0.18 -19.53 2.02
N ALA A 9 0.67 -20.13 0.95
CA ALA A 9 0.09 -19.96 -0.36
C ALA A 9 -1.36 -20.38 -0.44
N ASP A 10 -1.75 -21.39 0.32
CA ASP A 10 -3.11 -21.90 0.31
C ASP A 10 -4.00 -21.28 1.38
N ARG A 11 -3.46 -20.35 2.15
CA ARG A 11 -4.21 -19.70 3.21
C ARG A 11 -4.60 -18.30 2.80
N PRO A 12 -5.80 -17.86 3.19
CA PRO A 12 -6.15 -16.45 2.97
C PRO A 12 -5.15 -15.56 3.69
N LYS A 13 -4.68 -14.53 3.01
CA LYS A 13 -3.80 -13.55 3.63
C LYS A 13 -4.60 -12.69 4.58
N SER A 14 -4.02 -12.41 5.75
CA SER A 14 -4.62 -11.49 6.71
C SER A 14 -4.16 -10.08 6.34
N ILE A 15 -4.97 -9.40 5.57
CA ILE A 15 -4.66 -8.04 5.11
C ILE A 15 -5.61 -7.07 5.81
N ARG A 16 -5.05 -6.09 6.53
CA ARG A 16 -5.84 -5.18 7.34
C ARG A 16 -5.65 -3.73 6.92
N LYS A 17 -6.63 -2.92 7.25
CA LYS A 17 -6.57 -1.48 7.02
C LYS A 17 -5.33 -0.89 7.68
N TYR A 18 -4.69 0.04 6.99
CA TYR A 18 -3.48 0.76 7.41
C TYR A 18 -2.20 -0.05 7.30
N GLU A 19 -2.27 -1.30 6.88
CA GLU A 19 -1.07 -2.06 6.55
C GLU A 19 -0.53 -1.63 5.20
N ILE A 20 0.78 -1.80 5.04
CA ILE A 20 1.44 -1.51 3.77
C ILE A 20 1.88 -2.84 3.19
N TRP A 21 1.40 -3.15 1.99
CA TRP A 21 1.69 -4.41 1.32
C TRP A 21 2.41 -4.17 0.01
N TYR A 22 3.33 -5.07 -0.31
CA TYR A 22 4.01 -5.05 -1.60
C TYR A 22 3.10 -5.77 -2.60
N VAL A 23 2.67 -5.05 -3.63
CA VAL A 23 1.65 -5.54 -4.56
C VAL A 23 2.22 -5.61 -5.96
N LYS A 24 1.94 -6.73 -6.65
CA LYS A 24 2.41 -6.98 -8.00
C LYS A 24 1.55 -6.25 -9.03
N ASP A 25 2.21 -5.76 -10.08
CA ASP A 25 1.54 -5.20 -11.26
C ASP A 25 0.59 -4.04 -10.96
N VAL A 26 1.11 -3.03 -10.28
CA VAL A 26 0.36 -1.81 -10.00
C VAL A 26 0.78 -0.74 -10.99
N THR A 27 -0.20 -0.21 -11.72
CA THR A 27 0.05 0.79 -12.76
C THR A 27 -0.10 2.20 -12.22
N LEU A 28 0.93 3.01 -12.41
CA LEU A 28 0.88 4.45 -12.15
C LEU A 28 1.41 5.17 -13.37
N LYS A 29 0.62 6.09 -13.93
CA LYS A 29 0.98 6.84 -15.13
C LYS A 29 1.50 5.93 -16.25
N GLY A 30 0.78 4.84 -16.48
CA GLY A 30 1.14 3.91 -17.55
C GLY A 30 2.32 3.02 -17.24
N ASN A 31 2.91 3.13 -16.06
CA ASN A 31 4.07 2.35 -15.68
C ASN A 31 3.66 1.26 -14.69
N LYS A 32 3.69 0.03 -15.15
CA LYS A 32 3.26 -1.13 -14.34
C LYS A 32 4.46 -1.79 -13.68
N LYS A 33 4.42 -1.89 -12.36
CA LYS A 33 5.46 -2.60 -11.60
C LYS A 33 4.96 -2.92 -10.20
N CYS A 34 5.75 -3.66 -9.45
CA CYS A 34 5.45 -3.92 -8.05
C CYS A 34 5.59 -2.63 -7.25
N ARG A 35 4.63 -2.37 -6.38
CA ARG A 35 4.64 -1.13 -5.58
C ARG A 35 4.08 -1.38 -4.20
N PRO A 36 4.51 -0.58 -3.21
CA PRO A 36 3.81 -0.58 -1.92
C PRO A 36 2.41 -0.01 -2.09
N VAL A 37 1.46 -0.56 -1.36
CA VAL A 37 0.08 -0.08 -1.33
C VAL A 37 -0.35 0.03 0.12
N VAL A 38 -0.86 1.19 0.51
CA VAL A 38 -1.42 1.39 1.84
C VAL A 38 -2.88 0.98 1.80
N VAL A 39 -3.23 -0.03 2.58
CA VAL A 39 -4.57 -0.63 2.54
C VAL A 39 -5.59 0.26 3.23
N CYS A 40 -6.68 0.56 2.56
CA CYS A 40 -7.79 1.27 3.17
C CYS A 40 -9.04 0.41 3.31
N GLU A 41 -9.13 -0.68 2.58
CA GLU A 41 -10.27 -1.59 2.68
C GLU A 41 -9.83 -2.98 2.25
N SER A 42 -10.21 -4.01 3.00
CA SER A 42 -9.86 -5.39 2.69
C SER A 42 -11.14 -6.19 2.53
N ARG A 43 -11.33 -6.81 1.37
CA ARG A 43 -12.48 -7.63 1.05
C ARG A 43 -12.03 -9.04 0.72
N LYS A 44 -12.99 -9.94 0.56
CA LYS A 44 -12.71 -11.35 0.33
C LYS A 44 -11.86 -11.58 -0.91
N ASP A 45 -12.19 -10.91 -2.00
CA ASP A 45 -11.55 -11.15 -3.30
C ASP A 45 -10.57 -10.05 -3.70
N TYR A 46 -10.62 -8.91 -3.06
CA TYR A 46 -9.81 -7.77 -3.46
C TYR A 46 -9.46 -6.88 -2.28
N VAL A 47 -8.50 -6.00 -2.54
CA VAL A 47 -8.07 -5.00 -1.58
C VAL A 47 -8.13 -3.64 -2.25
N VAL A 48 -8.61 -2.64 -1.54
CA VAL A 48 -8.57 -1.26 -2.00
C VAL A 48 -7.53 -0.54 -1.17
N GLY A 49 -6.67 0.20 -1.84
CA GLY A 49 -5.62 0.94 -1.16
C GLY A 49 -5.10 2.07 -2.00
N TYR A 50 -4.03 2.68 -1.54
CA TYR A 50 -3.40 3.78 -2.26
C TYR A 50 -2.00 3.37 -2.66
N ALA A 51 -1.74 3.41 -3.96
CA ALA A 51 -0.44 3.05 -4.49
C ALA A 51 0.60 4.10 -4.15
N CYS A 52 1.81 3.64 -3.91
CA CYS A 52 2.92 4.49 -3.48
C CYS A 52 4.02 4.52 -4.53
N THR A 53 4.74 5.61 -4.58
CA THR A 53 5.87 5.79 -5.48
C THR A 53 6.95 6.62 -4.80
N SER A 54 8.19 6.45 -5.22
CA SER A 54 9.28 7.31 -4.75
C SER A 54 9.44 8.55 -5.62
N HIS A 55 8.68 8.64 -6.71
CA HIS A 55 8.75 9.76 -7.66
C HIS A 55 7.37 10.37 -7.84
N PRO A 56 7.03 11.43 -7.08
CA PRO A 56 5.68 12.00 -7.14
C PRO A 56 5.45 12.73 -8.46
N ILE A 57 4.18 12.87 -8.77
CA ILE A 57 3.73 13.64 -9.92
C ILE A 57 3.33 15.02 -9.41
N LEU A 58 4.02 16.05 -9.87
CA LEU A 58 3.90 17.39 -9.28
C LEU A 58 2.49 17.98 -9.30
N GLU A 59 1.68 17.64 -10.28
CA GLU A 59 0.32 18.20 -10.38
C GLU A 59 -0.71 17.47 -9.54
N GLU A 60 -0.33 16.39 -8.90
CA GLU A 60 -1.28 15.61 -8.11
C GLU A 60 -1.08 15.83 -6.62
N ASP A 61 -2.18 15.80 -5.88
CA ASP A 61 -2.11 15.81 -4.44
C ASP A 61 -1.55 14.48 -3.96
N TYR A 62 -0.70 14.54 -2.97
CA TYR A 62 -0.13 13.32 -2.42
C TYR A 62 0.23 13.52 -0.96
N MET A 63 0.30 12.41 -0.25
CA MET A 63 0.80 12.35 1.11
C MET A 63 2.15 11.64 1.06
N TYR A 64 3.07 12.02 1.93
CA TYR A 64 4.34 11.30 1.98
C TYR A 64 4.55 10.62 3.32
N ILE A 65 5.35 9.57 3.30
CA ILE A 65 5.74 8.81 4.49
C ILE A 65 7.26 8.76 4.49
N SER A 66 7.86 9.19 5.61
CA SER A 66 9.31 9.07 5.78
C SER A 66 9.69 7.62 5.97
N ASP A 67 10.94 7.29 5.69
CA ASP A 67 11.44 5.95 5.95
C ASP A 67 11.38 5.68 7.46
N ASN A 68 10.83 4.53 7.82
CA ASN A 68 10.83 4.08 9.21
C ASN A 68 10.59 2.58 9.25
N GLU A 69 10.97 1.96 10.36
CA GLU A 69 10.87 0.51 10.49
C GLU A 69 9.43 0.01 10.53
N GLU A 70 8.56 0.77 11.14
CA GLU A 70 7.17 0.33 11.30
C GLU A 70 6.47 0.22 9.95
N CYS A 71 6.76 1.13 9.04
CA CYS A 71 6.18 1.12 7.71
C CYS A 71 6.88 0.16 6.76
N GLY A 72 8.08 -0.28 7.10
CA GLY A 72 8.85 -1.17 6.25
C GLY A 72 9.38 -0.49 4.99
N LEU A 73 9.42 0.84 4.99
CA LEU A 73 9.88 1.63 3.86
C LEU A 73 11.26 2.17 4.16
N TRP A 74 12.16 2.06 3.20
CA TRP A 74 13.56 2.48 3.40
C TRP A 74 13.88 3.79 2.69
N ARG A 75 12.89 4.48 2.20
CA ARG A 75 13.06 5.79 1.57
C ARG A 75 11.77 6.58 1.67
N LEU A 76 11.86 7.88 1.46
CA LEU A 76 10.69 8.74 1.40
C LEU A 76 9.76 8.23 0.30
N THR A 77 8.52 8.02 0.64
CA THR A 77 7.55 7.40 -0.25
C THR A 77 6.30 8.27 -0.31
N TYR A 78 5.72 8.40 -1.48
CA TYR A 78 4.54 9.22 -1.70
C TYR A 78 3.33 8.34 -1.98
N ILE A 79 2.23 8.62 -1.28
CA ILE A 79 0.96 7.94 -1.47
C ILE A 79 0.17 8.78 -2.46
N CYS A 80 -0.21 8.22 -3.59
CA CYS A 80 -0.78 9.08 -4.64
C CYS A 80 -2.03 8.61 -5.36
N LYS A 81 -2.30 7.32 -5.49
CA LYS A 81 -3.44 6.90 -6.30
C LYS A 81 -4.20 5.74 -5.68
N LYS A 82 -5.52 5.89 -5.62
CA LYS A 82 -6.40 4.82 -5.14
C LYS A 82 -6.46 3.71 -6.17
N VAL A 83 -6.26 2.48 -5.74
CA VAL A 83 -6.27 1.30 -6.61
C VAL A 83 -7.08 0.19 -5.97
N LYS A 84 -7.62 -0.68 -6.82
CA LYS A 84 -8.31 -1.88 -6.40
C LYS A 84 -7.56 -3.05 -7.03
N VAL A 85 -7.08 -3.97 -6.21
CA VAL A 85 -6.26 -5.08 -6.69
C VAL A 85 -6.78 -6.41 -6.15
N GLU A 86 -6.58 -7.46 -6.92
CA GLU A 86 -6.91 -8.81 -6.47
C GLU A 86 -6.01 -9.18 -5.28
N ARG A 87 -6.57 -9.88 -4.31
CA ARG A 87 -5.81 -10.24 -3.11
C ARG A 87 -4.56 -11.06 -3.42
N GLU A 88 -4.61 -11.93 -4.39
CA GLU A 88 -3.44 -12.76 -4.73
C GLU A 88 -2.27 -11.96 -5.27
N ARG A 89 -2.49 -10.72 -5.68
CA ARG A 89 -1.41 -9.84 -6.12
C ARG A 89 -0.69 -9.18 -4.95
N CYS A 90 -1.24 -9.26 -3.75
CA CYS A 90 -0.58 -8.76 -2.55
C CYS A 90 0.44 -9.81 -2.11
N LYS A 91 1.73 -9.50 -2.22
CA LYS A 91 2.79 -10.48 -2.03
C LYS A 91 3.22 -10.67 -0.60
N TRP A 92 3.53 -9.59 0.09
CA TRP A 92 3.89 -9.66 1.51
C TRP A 92 3.62 -8.33 2.18
N LYS A 93 3.44 -8.43 3.49
CA LYS A 93 3.27 -7.23 4.32
C LYS A 93 4.62 -6.58 4.53
N MET A 94 4.72 -5.30 4.20
CA MET A 94 5.94 -4.53 4.42
C MET A 94 5.97 -3.92 5.81
N GLY A 95 4.81 -3.49 6.31
CA GLY A 95 4.71 -2.84 7.60
C GLY A 95 3.32 -2.28 7.78
N GLU A 96 3.20 -1.26 8.62
CA GLU A 96 1.93 -0.59 8.80
C GLU A 96 2.16 0.87 9.20
N LEU A 97 1.16 1.70 8.97
CA LEU A 97 1.26 3.12 9.33
C LEU A 97 1.35 3.26 10.84
N THR A 98 2.16 4.21 11.29
CA THR A 98 2.19 4.60 12.69
C THR A 98 0.88 5.29 13.02
N GLU A 99 0.61 5.50 14.30
CA GLU A 99 -0.61 6.15 14.72
C GLU A 99 -0.71 7.56 14.14
N GLU A 100 0.38 8.29 14.13
CA GLU A 100 0.41 9.64 13.56
C GLU A 100 0.13 9.61 12.06
N GLU A 101 0.73 8.64 11.35
CA GLU A 101 0.53 8.53 9.92
C GLU A 101 -0.89 8.09 9.57
N ARG A 102 -1.54 7.32 10.43
CA ARG A 102 -2.93 6.95 10.23
C ARG A 102 -3.84 8.18 10.20
N GLU A 103 -3.59 9.13 11.10
CA GLU A 103 -4.37 10.35 11.15
C GLU A 103 -4.17 11.19 9.89
N ARG A 104 -2.94 11.29 9.44
CA ARG A 104 -2.63 12.02 8.21
C ARG A 104 -3.27 11.33 7.00
N PHE A 105 -3.25 10.00 6.99
CA PHE A 105 -3.85 9.23 5.90
C PHE A 105 -5.37 9.41 5.85
N LYS A 106 -6.02 9.44 7.01
CA LYS A 106 -7.46 9.70 7.07
C LYS A 106 -7.80 11.05 6.45
N GLU A 107 -7.02 12.08 6.79
CA GLU A 107 -7.22 13.40 6.21
C GLU A 107 -6.98 13.40 4.71
N TYR A 108 -5.95 12.71 4.28
CA TYR A 108 -5.63 12.61 2.86
C TYR A 108 -6.79 11.95 2.09
N MET A 109 -7.32 10.85 2.64
CA MET A 109 -8.44 10.15 2.00
C MET A 109 -9.67 11.05 1.87
N LYS A 110 -9.95 11.85 2.89
CA LYS A 110 -11.07 12.78 2.82
C LYS A 110 -10.92 13.79 1.69
N ARG A 111 -9.71 14.31 1.52
CA ARG A 111 -9.44 15.25 0.43
C ARG A 111 -9.63 14.60 -0.94
N CYS A 112 -9.21 13.35 -1.06
CA CYS A 112 -9.30 12.64 -2.33
C CYS A 112 -10.72 12.27 -2.73
N GLU A 113 -11.64 12.21 -1.77
CA GLU A 113 -13.02 11.80 -2.02
C GLU A 113 -13.98 12.96 -2.24
N VAL A 114 -13.48 14.16 -2.18
CA VAL A 114 -14.33 15.36 -2.38
C VAL A 114 -14.53 15.63 -3.87
#